data_46bc89929e7253b56d9d50937100a97a
#
_entry.id   46bc89929e7253b56d9d50937100a97a
#
_cell.length_a   1.000
_cell.length_b   1.000
_cell.length_c   1.000
_cell.angle_alpha   90.00
_cell.angle_beta   90.00
_cell.angle_gamma   90.00
#
_symmetry.space_group_name_H-M   'P 1'
#
loop_
_entity.id
_entity.type
_entity.pdbx_description
1 polymer ?
#
loop_
_entity_poly.entity_id
_entity_poly.type
_entity_poly.pdbx_seq_one_letter_code
_entity_poly.pdbx_strand_id
1 'polypeptide(L)'
;MLLASSITPSGALWAESAARKAMPTAHVVDLGDFSDHPLVGEFSESFSVTGASRVSGDLARATASVRRTAMMLAAFDVADPRVDPTVVVVDGSVPELVSDACSFSALLQVSAAETSLAQRVKAMSDALAGGDIEWIVVTPPERAAMESVTVQVAQGCALGLRVAGVLVAPMPRKRDGWPKKIRRSARGLVEQLQDRLFDIPVQRSRAGKVPVFASHAARGIEATGAGPLSATISPEAGSSSGSSSESDGGHVLSVTIPGLQHCDVEVGVWSQDPSYPSTHVVVRLDGVVARIELNSTLRRCVAVEAVVAGDSIAVSFRADPAQWPDPRA
;
A
#
# COMPACT_ATOMS: atom_id res chain seq x y z
N MET A 1 -8.52 12.79 2.76
CA MET A 1 -7.10 13.09 3.12
C MET A 1 -6.22 12.66 1.96
N LEU A 2 -5.15 13.37 1.69
CA LEU A 2 -4.16 13.03 0.68
C LEU A 2 -2.82 12.77 1.36
N LEU A 3 -2.19 11.64 1.08
CA LEU A 3 -0.81 11.38 1.48
C LEU A 3 0.13 11.77 0.34
N ALA A 4 1.19 12.50 0.63
CA ALA A 4 2.25 12.80 -0.32
C ALA A 4 3.57 12.28 0.26
N SER A 5 4.15 11.24 -0.33
CA SER A 5 5.41 10.68 0.16
C SER A 5 6.57 10.94 -0.79
N SER A 6 7.76 10.99 -0.22
CA SER A 6 9.00 10.98 -0.99
C SER A 6 10.04 10.10 -0.31
N ILE A 7 10.78 9.36 -1.11
CA ILE A 7 11.93 8.56 -0.66
C ILE A 7 13.20 9.39 -0.43
N THR A 8 13.15 10.70 -0.67
CA THR A 8 14.26 11.61 -0.44
C THR A 8 13.78 12.85 0.31
N PRO A 9 14.56 13.34 1.30
CA PRO A 9 14.19 14.55 2.05
C PRO A 9 13.95 15.78 1.16
N SER A 10 14.74 15.94 0.10
CA SER A 10 14.55 17.02 -0.88
C SER A 10 13.23 16.89 -1.65
N GLY A 11 12.77 15.67 -1.88
CA GLY A 11 11.48 15.39 -2.49
C GLY A 11 10.32 15.70 -1.55
N ALA A 12 10.45 15.42 -0.25
CA ALA A 12 9.44 15.76 0.75
C ALA A 12 9.25 17.27 0.85
N LEU A 13 10.33 18.05 0.99
CA LEU A 13 10.28 19.53 0.97
C LEU A 13 9.66 20.07 -0.31
N TRP A 14 9.95 19.43 -1.45
CA TRP A 14 9.35 19.81 -2.72
C TRP A 14 7.84 19.47 -2.73
N ALA A 15 7.44 18.31 -2.22
CA ALA A 15 6.05 17.88 -2.13
C ALA A 15 5.23 18.83 -1.25
N GLU A 16 5.75 19.21 -0.09
CA GLU A 16 5.13 20.21 0.80
C GLU A 16 4.94 21.56 0.11
N SER A 17 6.00 22.10 -0.50
CA SER A 17 5.93 23.37 -1.25
C SER A 17 4.94 23.30 -2.41
N ALA A 18 4.85 22.16 -3.08
CA ALA A 18 3.92 21.94 -4.17
C ALA A 18 2.47 21.85 -3.67
N ALA A 19 2.24 21.12 -2.58
CA ALA A 19 0.92 21.01 -1.96
C ALA A 19 0.38 22.35 -1.49
N ARG A 20 1.19 23.15 -0.77
CA ARG A 20 0.82 24.50 -0.31
C ARG A 20 0.44 25.44 -1.46
N LYS A 21 1.10 25.30 -2.63
CA LYS A 21 0.77 26.09 -3.83
C LYS A 21 -0.46 25.58 -4.57
N ALA A 22 -0.63 24.27 -4.62
CA ALA A 22 -1.71 23.65 -5.38
C ALA A 22 -3.06 23.77 -4.68
N MET A 23 -3.04 23.69 -3.37
CA MET A 23 -4.21 23.65 -2.52
C MET A 23 -4.06 24.68 -1.40
N PRO A 24 -4.17 25.99 -1.69
CA PRO A 24 -3.91 27.05 -0.72
C PRO A 24 -4.87 27.03 0.48
N THR A 25 -6.01 26.39 0.37
CA THR A 25 -6.97 26.19 1.45
C THR A 25 -6.78 24.86 2.20
N ALA A 26 -5.89 23.98 1.73
CA ALA A 26 -5.62 22.72 2.41
C ALA A 26 -4.69 22.92 3.60
N HIS A 27 -4.95 22.16 4.65
CA HIS A 27 -4.01 22.04 5.76
C HIS A 27 -2.87 21.09 5.35
N VAL A 28 -1.69 21.65 5.10
CA VAL A 28 -0.49 20.86 4.73
C VAL A 28 0.38 20.68 5.95
N VAL A 29 0.59 19.41 6.31
CA VAL A 29 1.29 18.99 7.52
C VAL A 29 2.45 18.08 7.14
N ASP A 30 3.63 18.31 7.70
CA ASP A 30 4.74 17.37 7.66
C ASP A 30 4.56 16.34 8.79
N LEU A 31 4.69 15.04 8.47
CA LEU A 31 4.60 13.99 9.48
C LEU A 31 5.65 14.18 10.58
N GLY A 32 6.82 14.73 10.24
CA GLY A 32 7.88 15.05 11.19
C GLY A 32 7.48 16.05 12.29
N ASP A 33 6.51 16.93 12.01
CA ASP A 33 6.01 17.92 12.97
C ASP A 33 5.36 17.28 14.21
N PHE A 34 4.96 16.00 14.09
CA PHE A 34 4.34 15.25 15.18
C PHE A 34 5.35 14.45 16.03
N SER A 35 6.64 14.62 15.81
CA SER A 35 7.69 13.84 16.53
C SER A 35 7.60 13.96 18.04
N ASP A 36 7.16 15.10 18.55
CA ASP A 36 7.05 15.42 19.98
C ASP A 36 5.59 15.44 20.47
N HIS A 37 4.66 14.94 19.67
CA HIS A 37 3.25 14.89 20.04
C HIS A 37 3.03 13.91 21.21
N PRO A 38 2.17 14.23 22.20
CA PRO A 38 1.95 13.39 23.39
C PRO A 38 1.58 11.94 23.08
N LEU A 39 0.84 11.70 21.99
CA LEU A 39 0.49 10.36 21.52
C LEU A 39 1.71 9.49 21.20
N VAL A 40 2.82 10.08 20.77
CA VAL A 40 4.04 9.32 20.46
C VAL A 40 4.62 8.72 21.75
N GLY A 41 4.56 9.46 22.85
CA GLY A 41 4.93 8.96 24.18
C GLY A 41 3.99 7.85 24.66
N GLU A 42 2.67 8.14 24.66
CA GLU A 42 1.64 7.19 25.09
C GLU A 42 1.68 5.87 24.29
N PHE A 43 1.83 5.96 22.97
CA PHE A 43 1.94 4.80 22.09
C PHE A 43 3.21 4.01 22.37
N SER A 44 4.35 4.68 22.56
CA SER A 44 5.63 4.05 22.86
C SER A 44 5.61 3.33 24.22
N GLU A 45 4.99 3.91 25.23
CA GLU A 45 4.82 3.29 26.54
C GLU A 45 3.93 2.04 26.45
N SER A 46 2.82 2.12 25.71
CA SER A 46 1.89 1.00 25.53
C SER A 46 2.55 -0.22 24.86
N PHE A 47 3.54 -0.01 23.98
CA PHE A 47 4.25 -1.08 23.29
C PHE A 47 5.57 -1.49 23.95
N SER A 48 6.15 -0.68 24.82
CA SER A 48 7.36 -1.04 25.58
C SER A 48 7.11 -2.13 26.62
N VAL A 49 5.89 -2.21 27.13
CA VAL A 49 5.46 -3.20 28.16
C VAL A 49 5.30 -4.62 27.60
N THR A 50 5.14 -4.79 26.29
CA THR A 50 4.85 -6.10 25.68
C THR A 50 6.06 -6.97 25.35
N GLY A 51 7.25 -6.70 25.91
CA GLY A 51 8.34 -7.69 25.95
C GLY A 51 9.16 -7.86 24.68
N ALA A 52 9.21 -6.85 23.78
CA ALA A 52 10.05 -6.84 22.57
C ALA A 52 11.58 -6.82 22.85
N SER A 53 12.03 -7.19 24.03
CA SER A 53 13.38 -6.91 24.53
C SER A 53 14.44 -7.99 24.25
N ARG A 54 14.36 -8.76 23.16
CA ARG A 54 15.35 -9.84 22.98
C ARG A 54 16.22 -9.83 21.71
N VAL A 55 16.03 -8.91 20.75
CA VAL A 55 16.89 -8.86 19.56
C VAL A 55 17.25 -7.42 19.20
N SER A 56 18.49 -7.02 19.40
CA SER A 56 18.95 -5.61 19.31
C SER A 56 18.75 -4.91 17.96
N GLY A 57 18.79 -5.63 16.86
CA GLY A 57 18.54 -5.05 15.52
C GLY A 57 17.05 -4.86 15.19
N ASP A 58 16.22 -5.77 15.68
CA ASP A 58 14.77 -5.70 15.50
C ASP A 58 14.13 -4.68 16.43
N LEU A 59 14.76 -4.40 17.59
CA LEU A 59 14.28 -3.41 18.54
C LEU A 59 14.32 -1.98 17.97
N ALA A 60 15.42 -1.61 17.31
CA ALA A 60 15.52 -0.27 16.69
C ALA A 60 14.47 -0.09 15.59
N ARG A 61 14.25 -1.10 14.76
CA ARG A 61 13.23 -1.10 13.73
C ARG A 61 11.83 -1.04 14.32
N ALA A 62 11.54 -1.85 15.34
CA ALA A 62 10.26 -1.85 16.04
C ALA A 62 9.98 -0.50 16.69
N THR A 63 10.98 0.12 17.35
CA THR A 63 10.85 1.46 17.94
C THR A 63 10.55 2.52 16.88
N ALA A 64 11.24 2.48 15.74
CA ALA A 64 10.99 3.41 14.64
C ALA A 64 9.58 3.21 14.04
N SER A 65 9.13 1.97 13.92
CA SER A 65 7.79 1.60 13.45
C SER A 65 6.70 2.13 14.40
N VAL A 66 6.84 1.89 15.71
CA VAL A 66 5.94 2.42 16.76
C VAL A 66 5.85 3.94 16.66
N ARG A 67 6.99 4.62 16.61
CA ARG A 67 7.03 6.09 16.52
C ARG A 67 6.34 6.62 15.26
N ARG A 68 6.63 6.06 14.10
CA ARG A 68 6.02 6.48 12.82
C ARG A 68 4.50 6.28 12.82
N THR A 69 4.03 5.14 13.36
CA THR A 69 2.59 4.86 13.47
C THR A 69 1.90 5.84 14.42
N ALA A 70 2.52 6.18 15.54
CA ALA A 70 1.99 7.17 16.46
C ALA A 70 1.92 8.58 15.87
N MET A 71 2.95 9.00 15.11
CA MET A 71 2.96 10.27 14.38
C MET A 71 1.85 10.31 13.33
N MET A 72 1.63 9.21 12.60
CA MET A 72 0.54 9.12 11.61
C MET A 72 -0.82 9.19 12.30
N LEU A 73 -1.00 8.54 13.44
CA LEU A 73 -2.22 8.61 14.22
C LEU A 73 -2.50 10.05 14.69
N ALA A 74 -1.48 10.75 15.17
CA ALA A 74 -1.60 12.15 15.56
C ALA A 74 -1.99 13.05 14.36
N ALA A 75 -1.35 12.82 13.20
CA ALA A 75 -1.71 13.53 11.97
C ALA A 75 -3.13 13.21 11.50
N PHE A 76 -3.57 11.96 11.65
CA PHE A 76 -4.92 11.52 11.31
C PHE A 76 -5.99 12.18 12.20
N ASP A 77 -5.73 12.32 13.50
CA ASP A 77 -6.64 12.95 14.44
C ASP A 77 -6.81 14.46 14.20
N VAL A 78 -5.74 15.13 13.75
CA VAL A 78 -5.78 16.56 13.39
C VAL A 78 -6.48 16.77 12.05
N ALA A 79 -6.43 15.78 11.18
CA ALA A 79 -7.05 15.82 9.87
C ALA A 79 -8.54 15.51 9.98
N ASP A 80 -9.38 16.53 10.20
CA ASP A 80 -10.84 16.33 10.06
C ASP A 80 -11.22 16.33 8.57
N PRO A 81 -11.51 15.17 7.96
CA PRO A 81 -11.86 15.10 6.54
C PRO A 81 -13.18 15.81 6.20
N ARG A 82 -13.94 16.26 7.20
CA ARG A 82 -15.23 16.94 7.03
C ARG A 82 -15.09 18.45 6.90
N VAL A 83 -13.98 19.00 7.33
CA VAL A 83 -13.81 20.46 7.43
C VAL A 83 -12.93 21.00 6.32
N ASP A 84 -11.73 20.44 6.12
CA ASP A 84 -10.78 20.92 5.12
C ASP A 84 -9.97 19.77 4.49
N PRO A 85 -9.60 19.87 3.19
CA PRO A 85 -8.71 18.90 2.59
C PRO A 85 -7.35 18.94 3.29
N THR A 86 -6.94 17.83 3.91
CA THR A 86 -5.65 17.71 4.57
C THR A 86 -4.67 16.95 3.68
N VAL A 87 -3.47 17.51 3.53
CA VAL A 87 -2.34 16.86 2.87
C VAL A 87 -1.28 16.55 3.91
N VAL A 88 -1.01 15.26 4.12
CA VAL A 88 0.08 14.82 5.00
C VAL A 88 1.29 14.47 4.15
N VAL A 89 2.41 15.13 4.39
CA VAL A 89 3.68 14.87 3.73
C VAL A 89 4.47 13.86 4.56
N VAL A 90 4.90 12.78 3.92
CA VAL A 90 5.64 11.69 4.56
C VAL A 90 7.03 11.60 3.95
N ASP A 91 8.07 11.73 4.77
CA ASP A 91 9.44 11.39 4.38
C ASP A 91 9.64 9.89 4.62
N GLY A 92 9.73 9.12 3.54
CA GLY A 92 9.91 7.67 3.57
C GLY A 92 8.80 6.87 2.89
N SER A 93 8.72 5.59 3.26
CA SER A 93 7.81 4.61 2.66
C SER A 93 6.43 4.63 3.34
N VAL A 94 5.41 5.06 2.62
CA VAL A 94 4.00 4.97 3.08
C VAL A 94 3.54 3.51 3.18
N PRO A 95 3.87 2.59 2.26
CA PRO A 95 3.49 1.18 2.42
C PRO A 95 4.01 0.53 3.71
N GLU A 96 5.26 0.80 4.10
CA GLU A 96 5.79 0.31 5.38
C GLU A 96 4.99 0.87 6.56
N LEU A 97 4.70 2.17 6.54
CA LEU A 97 3.90 2.83 7.57
C LEU A 97 2.51 2.20 7.71
N VAL A 98 1.83 1.92 6.58
CA VAL A 98 0.51 1.29 6.56
C VAL A 98 0.58 -0.15 7.04
N SER A 99 1.58 -0.91 6.60
CA SER A 99 1.82 -2.28 7.07
C SER A 99 2.04 -2.33 8.58
N ASP A 100 2.81 -1.39 9.11
CA ASP A 100 3.05 -1.21 10.55
C ASP A 100 1.72 -0.91 11.27
N ALA A 101 0.95 0.05 10.79
CA ALA A 101 -0.34 0.43 11.37
C ALA A 101 -1.34 -0.75 11.42
N CYS A 102 -1.44 -1.52 10.33
CA CYS A 102 -2.27 -2.72 10.27
C CYS A 102 -1.80 -3.80 11.27
N SER A 103 -0.49 -3.96 11.41
CA SER A 103 0.09 -4.92 12.36
C SER A 103 -0.18 -4.52 13.81
N PHE A 104 -0.05 -3.24 14.16
CA PHE A 104 -0.38 -2.73 15.48
C PHE A 104 -1.87 -2.82 15.78
N SER A 105 -2.74 -2.51 14.80
CA SER A 105 -4.18 -2.70 14.93
C SER A 105 -4.53 -4.15 15.28
N ALA A 106 -3.94 -5.12 14.58
CA ALA A 106 -4.15 -6.54 14.86
C ALA A 106 -3.65 -6.95 16.26
N LEU A 107 -2.47 -6.47 16.69
CA LEU A 107 -1.91 -6.74 18.02
C LEU A 107 -2.79 -6.19 19.14
N LEU A 108 -3.30 -4.97 18.97
CA LEU A 108 -4.18 -4.33 19.97
C LEU A 108 -5.52 -5.07 20.09
N GLN A 109 -6.06 -5.60 19.00
CA GLN A 109 -7.28 -6.42 19.03
C GLN A 109 -7.09 -7.73 19.81
N VAL A 110 -5.94 -8.40 19.65
CA VAL A 110 -5.63 -9.65 20.37
C VAL A 110 -5.44 -9.41 21.87
N SER A 111 -4.94 -8.26 22.27
CA SER A 111 -4.71 -7.93 23.69
C SER A 111 -5.98 -7.65 24.49
N ALA A 112 -7.17 -7.78 23.87
CA ALA A 112 -8.49 -7.54 24.47
C ALA A 112 -8.65 -6.15 25.14
N ALA A 113 -7.74 -5.23 24.86
CA ALA A 113 -7.79 -3.87 25.36
C ALA A 113 -8.69 -3.05 24.41
N GLU A 114 -9.99 -2.95 24.69
CA GLU A 114 -10.88 -1.95 24.08
C GLU A 114 -10.50 -0.54 24.59
N THR A 115 -9.26 -0.16 24.38
CA THR A 115 -8.79 1.18 24.71
C THR A 115 -9.18 2.15 23.61
N SER A 116 -9.35 3.43 23.97
CA SER A 116 -9.56 4.51 22.98
C SER A 116 -8.44 4.51 21.91
N LEU A 117 -7.23 4.15 22.30
CA LEU A 117 -6.07 4.03 21.41
C LEU A 117 -6.27 2.90 20.37
N ALA A 118 -6.73 1.73 20.79
CA ALA A 118 -6.98 0.61 19.88
C ALA A 118 -8.06 0.95 18.84
N GLN A 119 -9.13 1.61 19.25
CA GLN A 119 -10.19 2.07 18.35
C GLN A 119 -9.69 3.10 17.34
N ARG A 120 -8.85 4.05 17.77
CA ARG A 120 -8.26 5.07 16.89
C ARG A 120 -7.29 4.47 15.89
N VAL A 121 -6.40 3.56 16.32
CA VAL A 121 -5.48 2.85 15.43
C VAL A 121 -6.25 2.02 14.41
N LYS A 122 -7.33 1.35 14.84
CA LYS A 122 -8.21 0.61 13.95
C LYS A 122 -8.87 1.53 12.92
N ALA A 123 -9.46 2.65 13.35
CA ALA A 123 -10.09 3.59 12.44
C ALA A 123 -9.12 4.17 11.41
N MET A 124 -7.89 4.49 11.82
CA MET A 124 -6.83 4.92 10.91
C MET A 124 -6.45 3.81 9.93
N SER A 125 -6.24 2.58 10.41
CA SER A 125 -5.90 1.43 9.59
C SER A 125 -6.99 1.12 8.56
N ASP A 126 -8.26 1.13 8.98
CA ASP A 126 -9.41 0.91 8.10
C ASP A 126 -9.53 2.01 7.04
N ALA A 127 -9.29 3.28 7.38
CA ALA A 127 -9.31 4.37 6.43
C ALA A 127 -8.15 4.31 5.42
N LEU A 128 -6.97 3.87 5.86
CA LEU A 128 -5.82 3.67 4.98
C LEU A 128 -6.05 2.53 3.98
N ALA A 129 -6.59 1.41 4.45
CA ALA A 129 -6.87 0.22 3.63
C ALA A 129 -8.18 0.33 2.83
N GLY A 130 -9.13 1.17 3.28
CA GLY A 130 -10.45 1.33 2.66
C GLY A 130 -10.47 2.16 1.37
N GLY A 131 -9.33 2.73 0.96
CA GLY A 131 -9.25 3.55 -0.24
C GLY A 131 -9.80 4.97 -0.11
N ASP A 132 -10.20 5.39 1.11
CA ASP A 132 -10.68 6.75 1.39
C ASP A 132 -9.54 7.79 1.37
N ILE A 133 -8.30 7.28 1.43
CA ILE A 133 -7.08 8.08 1.44
C ILE A 133 -6.37 7.91 0.11
N GLU A 134 -6.17 9.01 -0.61
CA GLU A 134 -5.37 9.02 -1.82
C GLU A 134 -3.88 9.18 -1.50
N TRP A 135 -3.04 8.45 -2.24
CA TRP A 135 -1.61 8.50 -2.09
C TRP A 135 -0.92 8.94 -3.37
N ILE A 136 -0.05 9.94 -3.27
CA ILE A 136 0.82 10.41 -4.35
C ILE A 136 2.27 10.19 -3.95
N VAL A 137 3.02 9.54 -4.83
CA VAL A 137 4.46 9.33 -4.65
C VAL A 137 5.24 10.41 -5.38
N VAL A 138 6.15 11.07 -4.69
CA VAL A 138 7.05 12.07 -5.27
C VAL A 138 8.45 11.48 -5.40
N THR A 139 9.04 11.54 -6.58
CA THR A 139 10.36 10.97 -6.84
C THR A 139 11.24 11.88 -7.69
N PRO A 140 12.55 11.99 -7.41
CA PRO A 140 13.48 12.62 -8.33
C PRO A 140 13.67 11.77 -9.60
N PRO A 141 14.11 12.36 -10.72
CA PRO A 141 14.35 11.66 -11.97
C PRO A 141 15.68 10.88 -11.96
N GLU A 142 15.86 10.03 -10.96
CA GLU A 142 17.04 9.21 -10.72
C GLU A 142 16.67 7.72 -10.78
N ARG A 143 17.55 6.89 -11.35
CA ARG A 143 17.24 5.46 -11.58
C ARG A 143 16.88 4.73 -10.28
N ALA A 144 17.72 4.83 -9.26
CA ALA A 144 17.48 4.14 -7.99
C ALA A 144 16.17 4.57 -7.31
N ALA A 145 15.87 5.88 -7.35
CA ALA A 145 14.63 6.41 -6.82
C ALA A 145 13.40 5.88 -7.57
N MET A 146 13.47 5.80 -8.89
CA MET A 146 12.36 5.28 -9.71
C MET A 146 12.17 3.76 -9.56
N GLU A 147 13.25 3.00 -9.37
CA GLU A 147 13.17 1.57 -9.05
C GLU A 147 12.48 1.37 -7.69
N SER A 148 12.88 2.12 -6.67
CA SER A 148 12.24 2.10 -5.35
C SER A 148 10.76 2.49 -5.40
N VAL A 149 10.41 3.51 -6.20
CA VAL A 149 8.99 3.91 -6.38
C VAL A 149 8.15 2.81 -7.00
N THR A 150 8.69 2.05 -7.97
CA THR A 150 7.95 0.93 -8.56
C THR A 150 7.58 -0.10 -7.49
N VAL A 151 8.54 -0.46 -6.63
CA VAL A 151 8.32 -1.38 -5.51
C VAL A 151 7.32 -0.81 -4.50
N GLN A 152 7.48 0.45 -4.09
CA GLN A 152 6.55 1.08 -3.14
C GLN A 152 5.12 1.15 -3.68
N VAL A 153 4.95 1.45 -4.97
CA VAL A 153 3.63 1.47 -5.60
C VAL A 153 3.00 0.07 -5.58
N ALA A 154 3.76 -0.97 -5.91
CA ALA A 154 3.28 -2.35 -5.84
C ALA A 154 2.87 -2.73 -4.40
N GLN A 155 3.70 -2.41 -3.42
CA GLN A 155 3.41 -2.61 -2.00
C GLN A 155 2.15 -1.86 -1.57
N GLY A 156 2.00 -0.59 -1.96
CA GLY A 156 0.83 0.22 -1.64
C GLY A 156 -0.45 -0.33 -2.24
N CYS A 157 -0.41 -0.74 -3.52
CA CYS A 157 -1.55 -1.40 -4.18
C CYS A 157 -1.91 -2.71 -3.47
N ALA A 158 -0.91 -3.52 -3.09
CA ALA A 158 -1.14 -4.76 -2.35
C ALA A 158 -1.80 -4.54 -0.98
N LEU A 159 -1.52 -3.43 -0.32
CA LEU A 159 -2.14 -3.02 0.95
C LEU A 159 -3.53 -2.37 0.77
N GLY A 160 -4.01 -2.22 -0.46
CA GLY A 160 -5.31 -1.58 -0.75
C GLY A 160 -5.25 -0.05 -0.80
N LEU A 161 -4.06 0.56 -0.78
CA LEU A 161 -3.92 2.01 -0.91
C LEU A 161 -4.36 2.47 -2.31
N ARG A 162 -5.10 3.56 -2.35
CA ARG A 162 -5.46 4.23 -3.59
C ARG A 162 -4.32 5.11 -4.09
N VAL A 163 -3.51 4.59 -5.00
CA VAL A 163 -2.42 5.33 -5.61
C VAL A 163 -2.96 6.28 -6.66
N ALA A 164 -3.02 7.57 -6.35
CA ALA A 164 -3.52 8.60 -7.27
C ALA A 164 -2.50 8.93 -8.39
N GLY A 165 -1.23 8.66 -8.17
CA GLY A 165 -0.20 8.83 -9.18
C GLY A 165 1.22 8.97 -8.64
N VAL A 166 2.16 9.01 -9.58
CA VAL A 166 3.58 9.28 -9.31
C VAL A 166 3.97 10.61 -9.93
N LEU A 167 4.59 11.48 -9.13
CA LEU A 167 5.04 12.78 -9.53
C LEU A 167 6.56 12.85 -9.59
N VAL A 168 7.10 12.95 -10.80
CA VAL A 168 8.56 13.09 -11.00
C VAL A 168 8.97 14.56 -10.96
N ALA A 169 9.74 14.94 -9.93
CA ALA A 169 10.11 16.33 -9.67
C ALA A 169 11.42 16.44 -8.85
N PRO A 170 12.18 17.51 -9.06
CA PRO A 170 12.07 18.46 -10.19
C PRO A 170 12.71 17.91 -11.47
N MET A 171 12.05 18.12 -12.60
CA MET A 171 12.63 17.74 -13.91
C MET A 171 13.73 18.72 -14.35
N PRO A 172 14.93 18.22 -14.75
CA PRO A 172 16.04 19.08 -15.18
C PRO A 172 15.71 19.86 -16.46
N ARG A 173 16.07 21.15 -16.50
CA ARG A 173 15.79 22.07 -17.61
C ARG A 173 17.07 22.65 -18.21
N LYS A 174 16.96 23.13 -19.46
CA LYS A 174 18.07 23.83 -20.14
C LYS A 174 18.47 25.12 -19.40
N ARG A 175 17.50 25.90 -18.93
CA ARG A 175 17.73 27.17 -18.22
C ARG A 175 18.42 26.99 -16.86
N ASP A 176 18.34 25.80 -16.28
CA ASP A 176 18.95 25.46 -15.00
C ASP A 176 20.41 24.95 -15.20
N GLY A 177 20.98 25.10 -16.41
CA GLY A 177 22.33 24.67 -16.72
C GLY A 177 22.55 23.19 -16.95
N TRP A 178 21.52 22.38 -16.86
CA TRP A 178 21.64 20.91 -16.99
C TRP A 178 22.03 20.48 -18.41
N PRO A 179 23.06 19.61 -18.56
CA PRO A 179 23.50 19.08 -19.84
C PRO A 179 22.36 18.35 -20.59
N LYS A 180 22.37 18.42 -21.93
CA LYS A 180 21.36 17.78 -22.78
C LYS A 180 21.25 16.27 -22.51
N LYS A 181 22.39 15.59 -22.23
CA LYS A 181 22.44 14.16 -21.93
C LYS A 181 21.63 13.83 -20.68
N ILE A 182 21.82 14.58 -19.58
CA ILE A 182 21.10 14.36 -18.31
C ILE A 182 19.59 14.59 -18.51
N ARG A 183 19.21 15.67 -19.20
CA ARG A 183 17.80 15.95 -19.48
C ARG A 183 17.13 14.87 -20.34
N ARG A 184 17.87 14.27 -21.28
CA ARG A 184 17.39 13.16 -22.11
C ARG A 184 17.27 11.89 -21.27
N SER A 185 18.27 11.56 -20.45
CA SER A 185 18.24 10.42 -19.53
C SER A 185 17.06 10.49 -18.58
N ALA A 186 16.83 11.63 -17.92
CA ALA A 186 15.70 11.84 -17.03
C ALA A 186 14.34 11.63 -17.72
N ARG A 187 14.21 12.03 -18.99
CA ARG A 187 12.99 11.77 -19.76
C ARG A 187 12.79 10.28 -20.04
N GLY A 188 13.85 9.59 -20.47
CA GLY A 188 13.79 8.16 -20.73
C GLY A 188 13.44 7.34 -19.48
N LEU A 189 13.97 7.75 -18.31
CA LEU A 189 13.60 7.12 -17.04
C LEU A 189 12.10 7.29 -16.73
N VAL A 190 11.53 8.46 -16.98
CA VAL A 190 10.08 8.69 -16.76
C VAL A 190 9.24 7.84 -17.73
N GLU A 191 9.67 7.71 -18.98
CA GLU A 191 9.01 6.84 -19.95
C GLU A 191 9.05 5.38 -19.51
N GLN A 192 10.20 4.89 -19.05
CA GLN A 192 10.33 3.54 -18.47
C GLN A 192 9.44 3.35 -17.24
N LEU A 193 9.36 4.33 -16.34
CA LEU A 193 8.49 4.25 -15.17
C LEU A 193 7.01 4.21 -15.59
N GLN A 194 6.64 4.98 -16.59
CA GLN A 194 5.28 5.02 -17.13
C GLN A 194 4.88 3.67 -17.75
N ASP A 195 5.81 3.00 -18.45
CA ASP A 195 5.59 1.67 -19.03
C ASP A 195 5.46 0.59 -17.94
N ARG A 196 6.20 0.73 -16.81
CA ARG A 196 6.14 -0.20 -15.68
C ARG A 196 4.86 -0.06 -14.84
N LEU A 197 4.30 1.14 -14.79
CA LEU A 197 3.14 1.50 -13.97
C LEU A 197 1.98 1.93 -14.87
N PHE A 198 1.71 1.19 -15.93
CA PHE A 198 0.83 1.63 -17.03
C PHE A 198 -0.58 2.07 -16.57
N ASP A 199 -1.10 1.49 -15.47
CA ASP A 199 -2.40 1.85 -14.89
C ASP A 199 -2.34 3.04 -13.91
N ILE A 200 -1.12 3.49 -13.56
CA ILE A 200 -0.93 4.57 -12.60
C ILE A 200 -0.35 5.79 -13.31
N PRO A 201 -1.00 6.96 -13.21
CA PRO A 201 -0.55 8.14 -13.91
C PRO A 201 0.82 8.61 -13.40
N VAL A 202 1.80 8.70 -14.31
CA VAL A 202 3.13 9.27 -14.02
C VAL A 202 3.22 10.66 -14.62
N GLN A 203 3.35 11.66 -13.75
CA GLN A 203 3.39 13.07 -14.15
C GLN A 203 4.80 13.66 -13.99
N ARG A 204 5.20 14.48 -14.96
CA ARG A 204 6.44 15.27 -14.91
C ARG A 204 6.14 16.64 -14.35
N SER A 205 6.70 16.98 -13.20
CA SER A 205 6.57 18.33 -12.70
C SER A 205 7.72 19.21 -13.14
N ARG A 206 7.37 20.45 -13.44
CA ARG A 206 8.32 21.50 -13.79
C ARG A 206 8.41 22.47 -12.61
N ALA A 207 9.63 22.80 -12.15
CA ALA A 207 9.83 23.81 -11.12
C ALA A 207 9.00 25.07 -11.43
N GLY A 208 8.18 25.54 -10.50
CA GLY A 208 7.30 26.71 -10.66
C GLY A 208 5.97 26.47 -11.37
N LYS A 209 5.67 25.25 -11.87
CA LYS A 209 4.31 24.86 -12.22
C LYS A 209 3.79 23.95 -11.12
N VAL A 210 2.63 24.30 -10.59
CA VAL A 210 1.91 23.52 -9.61
C VAL A 210 1.55 22.19 -10.27
N PRO A 211 1.93 21.04 -9.71
CA PRO A 211 1.39 19.77 -10.17
C PRO A 211 -0.11 19.77 -9.91
N VAL A 212 -0.83 19.09 -10.78
CA VAL A 212 -2.30 19.01 -10.71
C VAL A 212 -2.72 18.03 -9.59
N PHE A 213 -2.23 18.20 -8.36
CA PHE A 213 -2.74 17.49 -7.19
C PHE A 213 -4.24 17.76 -6.97
N ALA A 214 -4.68 18.96 -7.36
CA ALA A 214 -6.06 19.40 -7.15
C ALA A 214 -7.06 18.90 -8.20
N SER A 215 -6.64 18.25 -9.30
CA SER A 215 -7.57 18.01 -10.39
C SER A 215 -8.33 16.69 -10.29
N HIS A 216 -7.86 15.73 -9.51
CA HIS A 216 -8.57 14.46 -9.36
C HIS A 216 -9.65 14.53 -8.28
N ALA A 217 -9.34 15.05 -7.10
CA ALA A 217 -10.33 15.25 -6.04
C ALA A 217 -11.39 16.32 -6.40
N ALA A 218 -10.97 17.39 -7.12
CA ALA A 218 -11.86 18.50 -7.48
C ALA A 218 -12.72 18.26 -8.74
N ARG A 219 -12.38 17.29 -9.60
CA ARG A 219 -13.09 17.09 -10.88
C ARG A 219 -14.12 15.97 -10.86
N GLY A 220 -14.29 15.23 -9.76
CA GLY A 220 -15.19 14.07 -9.76
C GLY A 220 -14.87 13.05 -10.86
N ILE A 221 -13.65 13.10 -11.40
CA ILE A 221 -13.17 12.09 -12.34
C ILE A 221 -13.02 10.83 -11.50
N GLU A 222 -13.79 9.82 -11.81
CA GLU A 222 -13.54 8.46 -11.35
C GLU A 222 -12.03 8.23 -11.53
N ALA A 223 -11.32 8.20 -10.41
CA ALA A 223 -9.89 8.05 -10.45
C ALA A 223 -9.64 6.68 -11.06
N THR A 224 -9.06 6.66 -12.25
CA THR A 224 -8.47 5.45 -12.85
C THR A 224 -7.20 5.02 -12.12
N GLY A 225 -7.00 5.49 -10.89
CA GLY A 225 -6.00 4.95 -9.99
C GLY A 225 -6.39 3.53 -9.60
N ALA A 226 -5.43 2.64 -9.56
CA ALA A 226 -5.64 1.29 -9.06
C ALA A 226 -6.36 1.40 -7.70
N GLY A 227 -7.64 1.04 -7.71
CA GLY A 227 -8.47 0.97 -6.51
C GLY A 227 -8.03 -0.20 -5.62
N PRO A 228 -8.75 -0.46 -4.55
CA PRO A 228 -8.49 -1.62 -3.71
C PRO A 228 -8.38 -2.85 -4.59
N LEU A 229 -7.43 -3.73 -4.27
CA LEU A 229 -7.03 -4.92 -5.02
C LEU A 229 -8.19 -5.53 -5.81
N SER A 230 -8.10 -5.49 -7.12
CA SER A 230 -9.06 -6.12 -8.01
C SER A 230 -8.81 -7.64 -7.98
N ALA A 231 -9.49 -8.34 -7.08
CA ALA A 231 -9.45 -9.79 -7.00
C ALA A 231 -10.62 -10.37 -7.80
N THR A 232 -10.32 -11.17 -8.80
CA THR A 232 -11.32 -11.90 -9.59
C THR A 232 -11.26 -13.38 -9.25
N ILE A 233 -12.44 -14.01 -9.12
CA ILE A 233 -12.57 -15.44 -8.90
C ILE A 233 -13.17 -16.03 -10.14
N SER A 234 -12.48 -16.98 -10.75
CA SER A 234 -12.97 -17.75 -11.90
C SER A 234 -12.95 -19.25 -11.57
N PRO A 235 -13.88 -20.03 -12.14
CA PRO A 235 -13.73 -21.47 -12.12
C PRO A 235 -12.46 -21.85 -12.90
N GLU A 236 -11.75 -22.84 -12.41
CA GLU A 236 -10.60 -23.40 -13.14
C GLU A 236 -11.08 -23.91 -14.50
N ALA A 237 -10.50 -23.41 -15.60
CA ALA A 237 -10.84 -23.90 -16.92
C ALA A 237 -10.34 -25.34 -17.03
N GLY A 238 -11.27 -26.28 -16.89
CA GLY A 238 -10.96 -27.71 -16.99
C GLY A 238 -10.19 -27.97 -18.29
N SER A 239 -9.01 -28.54 -18.16
CA SER A 239 -8.26 -29.05 -19.31
C SER A 239 -9.17 -30.08 -20.01
N SER A 240 -9.64 -29.71 -21.20
CA SER A 240 -10.48 -30.56 -22.06
C SER A 240 -9.68 -31.72 -22.65
N SER A 241 -9.22 -32.62 -21.82
CA SER A 241 -8.70 -33.91 -22.26
C SER A 241 -9.62 -35.00 -21.72
N GLY A 242 -10.50 -35.45 -22.62
CA GLY A 242 -11.55 -36.41 -22.47
C GLY A 242 -11.26 -37.62 -21.58
N SER A 243 -11.59 -37.51 -20.33
CA SER A 243 -12.00 -38.61 -19.51
C SER A 243 -13.05 -38.09 -18.52
N SER A 244 -14.24 -38.69 -18.56
CA SER A 244 -15.38 -38.43 -17.68
C SER A 244 -15.10 -38.87 -16.26
N SER A 245 -14.22 -38.15 -15.55
CA SER A 245 -14.11 -38.21 -14.10
C SER A 245 -14.50 -36.82 -13.56
N GLU A 246 -15.49 -36.86 -12.67
CA GLU A 246 -16.12 -35.75 -11.95
C GLU A 246 -15.23 -34.53 -11.84
N SER A 247 -15.73 -33.43 -12.40
CA SER A 247 -15.08 -32.12 -12.35
C SER A 247 -14.85 -31.73 -10.89
N ASP A 248 -13.65 -32.00 -10.40
CA ASP A 248 -13.14 -31.44 -9.14
C ASP A 248 -13.12 -29.91 -9.32
N GLY A 249 -14.20 -29.27 -8.87
CA GLY A 249 -14.47 -27.86 -9.15
C GLY A 249 -13.43 -26.96 -8.51
N GLY A 250 -12.33 -26.76 -9.21
CA GLY A 250 -11.28 -25.84 -8.82
C GLY A 250 -11.72 -24.37 -8.98
N HIS A 251 -11.17 -23.49 -8.17
CA HIS A 251 -11.33 -22.05 -8.26
C HIS A 251 -9.96 -21.40 -8.36
N VAL A 252 -9.85 -20.35 -9.17
CA VAL A 252 -8.64 -19.53 -9.27
C VAL A 252 -8.96 -18.12 -8.77
N LEU A 253 -8.22 -17.68 -7.77
CA LEU A 253 -8.18 -16.29 -7.34
C LEU A 253 -7.06 -15.58 -8.10
N SER A 254 -7.41 -14.60 -8.92
CA SER A 254 -6.45 -13.77 -9.65
C SER A 254 -6.42 -12.37 -9.07
N VAL A 255 -5.22 -11.88 -8.78
CA VAL A 255 -4.97 -10.54 -8.22
C VAL A 255 -3.96 -9.83 -9.09
N THR A 256 -4.27 -8.62 -9.52
CA THR A 256 -3.34 -7.78 -10.31
C THR A 256 -2.78 -6.68 -9.44
N ILE A 257 -1.45 -6.56 -9.41
CA ILE A 257 -0.70 -5.56 -8.63
C ILE A 257 0.28 -4.86 -9.57
N PRO A 258 0.07 -3.59 -9.92
CA PRO A 258 0.98 -2.85 -10.79
C PRO A 258 2.41 -2.82 -10.24
N GLY A 259 3.40 -3.15 -11.09
CA GLY A 259 4.81 -3.18 -10.71
C GLY A 259 5.27 -4.44 -9.96
N LEU A 260 4.40 -5.42 -9.76
CA LEU A 260 4.70 -6.67 -9.06
C LEU A 260 5.93 -7.41 -9.60
N GLN A 261 6.11 -7.44 -10.91
CA GLN A 261 7.25 -8.09 -11.58
C GLN A 261 8.62 -7.54 -11.17
N HIS A 262 8.66 -6.44 -10.43
CA HIS A 262 9.89 -5.79 -9.94
C HIS A 262 10.12 -6.01 -8.44
N CYS A 263 9.25 -6.79 -7.79
CA CYS A 263 9.30 -7.09 -6.36
C CYS A 263 9.79 -8.51 -6.12
N ASP A 264 10.38 -8.74 -4.95
CA ASP A 264 10.55 -10.07 -4.40
C ASP A 264 9.22 -10.51 -3.78
N VAL A 265 8.62 -11.58 -4.32
CA VAL A 265 7.24 -11.97 -4.05
C VAL A 265 7.18 -13.34 -3.39
N GLU A 266 6.62 -13.39 -2.20
CA GLU A 266 6.24 -14.64 -1.54
C GLU A 266 4.72 -14.69 -1.39
N VAL A 267 4.11 -15.82 -1.75
CA VAL A 267 2.67 -16.03 -1.63
C VAL A 267 2.39 -17.23 -0.73
N GLY A 268 1.48 -17.05 0.20
CA GLY A 268 1.03 -18.10 1.10
C GLY A 268 -0.44 -17.95 1.47
N VAL A 269 -0.91 -18.84 2.30
CA VAL A 269 -2.26 -18.77 2.89
C VAL A 269 -2.17 -18.78 4.41
N TRP A 270 -3.14 -18.13 5.03
CA TRP A 270 -3.23 -18.08 6.48
C TRP A 270 -4.68 -18.18 6.93
N SER A 271 -4.91 -18.86 8.06
CA SER A 271 -6.22 -18.95 8.67
C SER A 271 -6.23 -18.30 10.05
N GLN A 272 -7.17 -17.39 10.25
CA GLN A 272 -7.48 -16.80 11.55
C GLN A 272 -8.44 -17.70 12.34
N ASP A 273 -9.29 -18.44 11.63
CA ASP A 273 -10.27 -19.33 12.19
C ASP A 273 -9.87 -20.79 11.89
N PRO A 274 -9.55 -21.61 12.91
CA PRO A 274 -9.13 -23.00 12.71
C PRO A 274 -10.21 -23.88 12.08
N SER A 275 -11.47 -23.40 12.01
CA SER A 275 -12.56 -24.11 11.34
C SER A 275 -12.44 -24.09 9.81
N TYR A 276 -11.58 -23.25 9.26
CA TYR A 276 -11.36 -23.13 7.81
C TYR A 276 -9.91 -23.42 7.44
N PRO A 277 -9.66 -24.06 6.28
CA PRO A 277 -8.31 -24.30 5.77
C PRO A 277 -7.51 -23.00 5.58
N SER A 278 -8.17 -21.96 5.10
CA SER A 278 -7.59 -20.63 4.94
C SER A 278 -8.66 -19.55 4.99
N THR A 279 -8.33 -18.41 5.59
CA THR A 279 -9.20 -17.22 5.58
C THR A 279 -8.64 -16.08 4.75
N HIS A 280 -7.33 -16.10 4.48
CA HIS A 280 -6.63 -15.07 3.72
C HIS A 280 -5.58 -15.68 2.80
N VAL A 281 -5.37 -15.04 1.65
CA VAL A 281 -4.10 -15.13 0.92
C VAL A 281 -3.18 -14.05 1.47
N VAL A 282 -1.96 -14.43 1.77
CA VAL A 282 -0.91 -13.54 2.27
C VAL A 282 0.11 -13.34 1.17
N VAL A 283 0.36 -12.09 0.82
CA VAL A 283 1.36 -11.70 -0.18
C VAL A 283 2.41 -10.88 0.52
N ARG A 284 3.67 -11.31 0.45
CA ARG A 284 4.80 -10.54 0.94
C ARG A 284 5.54 -9.94 -0.25
N LEU A 285 5.77 -8.63 -0.21
CA LEU A 285 6.47 -7.86 -1.23
C LEU A 285 7.61 -7.08 -0.58
N ASP A 286 8.85 -7.50 -0.77
CA ASP A 286 10.04 -6.82 -0.21
C ASP A 286 9.88 -6.44 1.27
N GLY A 287 9.33 -7.36 2.07
CA GLY A 287 9.15 -7.19 3.53
C GLY A 287 7.80 -6.59 3.96
N VAL A 288 7.02 -6.03 3.06
CA VAL A 288 5.64 -5.61 3.33
C VAL A 288 4.69 -6.79 3.18
N VAL A 289 3.78 -6.96 4.14
CA VAL A 289 2.82 -8.07 4.17
C VAL A 289 1.42 -7.55 3.91
N ALA A 290 0.84 -7.97 2.80
CA ALA A 290 -0.55 -7.73 2.45
C ALA A 290 -1.40 -8.97 2.73
N ARG A 291 -2.67 -8.78 3.12
CA ARG A 291 -3.63 -9.85 3.38
C ARG A 291 -4.87 -9.62 2.53
N ILE A 292 -5.21 -10.62 1.74
CA ILE A 292 -6.38 -10.60 0.87
C ILE A 292 -7.40 -11.55 1.48
N GLU A 293 -8.50 -10.99 1.95
CA GLU A 293 -9.56 -11.77 2.58
C GLU A 293 -10.26 -12.66 1.55
N LEU A 294 -10.44 -13.94 1.90
CA LEU A 294 -11.13 -14.90 1.06
C LEU A 294 -12.64 -14.84 1.30
N ASN A 295 -13.42 -14.97 0.24
CA ASN A 295 -14.87 -15.11 0.35
C ASN A 295 -15.27 -16.46 0.99
N SER A 296 -16.55 -16.61 1.30
CA SER A 296 -17.08 -17.80 1.98
C SER A 296 -16.84 -19.11 1.20
N THR A 297 -16.76 -19.07 -0.12
CA THR A 297 -16.48 -20.23 -0.97
C THR A 297 -15.02 -20.65 -0.84
N LEU A 298 -14.08 -19.71 -1.07
CA LEU A 298 -12.65 -20.00 -1.04
C LEU A 298 -12.14 -20.34 0.36
N ARG A 299 -12.78 -19.86 1.42
CA ARG A 299 -12.44 -20.25 2.82
C ARG A 299 -12.62 -21.75 3.07
N ARG A 300 -13.53 -22.42 2.33
CA ARG A 300 -13.79 -23.86 2.39
C ARG A 300 -12.92 -24.68 1.44
N CYS A 301 -11.97 -24.03 0.78
CA CYS A 301 -11.07 -24.65 -0.18
C CYS A 301 -9.64 -24.66 0.36
N VAL A 302 -8.88 -25.66 -0.08
CA VAL A 302 -7.43 -25.73 0.17
C VAL A 302 -6.69 -25.08 -1.00
N ALA A 303 -5.74 -24.21 -0.72
CA ALA A 303 -4.85 -23.67 -1.74
C ALA A 303 -3.90 -24.78 -2.22
N VAL A 304 -3.81 -24.94 -3.52
CA VAL A 304 -3.01 -26.00 -4.16
C VAL A 304 -1.72 -25.44 -4.74
N GLU A 305 -1.81 -24.31 -5.42
CA GLU A 305 -0.70 -23.71 -6.14
C GLU A 305 -0.84 -22.20 -6.17
N ALA A 306 0.29 -21.50 -6.20
CA ALA A 306 0.34 -20.07 -6.45
C ALA A 306 1.36 -19.78 -7.56
N VAL A 307 0.94 -19.03 -8.56
CA VAL A 307 1.76 -18.63 -9.71
C VAL A 307 1.83 -17.11 -9.77
N VAL A 308 3.04 -16.57 -9.88
CA VAL A 308 3.29 -15.15 -10.11
C VAL A 308 3.74 -14.96 -11.56
N ALA A 309 3.01 -14.19 -12.33
CA ALA A 309 3.31 -13.94 -13.74
C ALA A 309 3.08 -12.47 -14.09
N GLY A 310 4.15 -11.74 -14.42
CA GLY A 310 4.09 -10.30 -14.66
C GLY A 310 3.56 -9.56 -13.42
N ASP A 311 2.51 -8.79 -13.61
CA ASP A 311 1.84 -8.02 -12.54
C ASP A 311 0.65 -8.78 -11.91
N SER A 312 0.57 -10.09 -12.09
CA SER A 312 -0.55 -10.90 -11.59
C SER A 312 -0.09 -12.05 -10.70
N ILE A 313 -0.89 -12.32 -9.67
CA ILE A 313 -0.80 -13.50 -8.82
C ILE A 313 -2.05 -14.34 -9.08
N ALA A 314 -1.89 -15.61 -9.38
CA ALA A 314 -2.97 -16.57 -9.48
C ALA A 314 -2.81 -17.65 -8.39
N VAL A 315 -3.83 -17.85 -7.58
CA VAL A 315 -3.86 -18.89 -6.55
C VAL A 315 -4.97 -19.87 -6.87
N SER A 316 -4.60 -21.13 -7.10
CA SER A 316 -5.55 -22.22 -7.38
C SER A 316 -6.02 -22.85 -6.08
N PHE A 317 -7.33 -23.08 -5.99
CA PHE A 317 -8.00 -23.66 -4.84
C PHE A 317 -8.78 -24.90 -5.26
N ARG A 318 -8.78 -25.91 -4.41
CA ARG A 318 -9.60 -27.13 -4.55
C ARG A 318 -10.53 -27.23 -3.35
N ALA A 319 -11.75 -27.74 -3.57
CA ALA A 319 -12.70 -27.99 -2.50
C ALA A 319 -12.08 -28.90 -1.42
N ASP A 320 -12.21 -28.50 -0.15
CA ASP A 320 -11.80 -29.34 0.97
C ASP A 320 -12.89 -30.39 1.24
N PRO A 321 -12.62 -31.70 1.12
CA PRO A 321 -13.60 -32.73 1.38
C PRO A 321 -14.21 -32.67 2.79
N ALA A 322 -13.46 -32.12 3.77
CA ALA A 322 -13.95 -31.95 5.12
C ALA A 322 -15.00 -30.85 5.23
N GLN A 323 -14.94 -29.85 4.37
CA GLN A 323 -15.84 -28.69 4.32
C GLN A 323 -17.00 -28.89 3.32
N TRP A 324 -16.82 -29.80 2.36
CA TRP A 324 -17.76 -30.14 1.31
C TRP A 324 -17.98 -31.65 1.33
N PRO A 325 -18.71 -32.17 2.35
CA PRO A 325 -19.00 -33.61 2.40
C PRO A 325 -19.76 -34.01 1.15
N ASP A 326 -19.39 -35.17 0.58
CA ASP A 326 -20.08 -35.71 -0.57
C ASP A 326 -21.56 -35.96 -0.19
N PRO A 327 -22.54 -35.35 -0.88
CA PRO A 327 -23.95 -35.54 -0.62
C PRO A 327 -24.42 -37.00 -0.88
N ARG A 328 -23.51 -37.87 -1.39
CA ARG A 328 -23.75 -39.28 -1.67
C ARG A 328 -23.07 -40.22 -0.67
N ALA A 329 -22.32 -39.70 0.32
CA ALA A 329 -21.65 -40.49 1.33
C ALA A 329 -22.58 -40.94 2.48
#